data_fd35faeb8296e4d01341d74c0b0227bd
#
_entry.id   fd35faeb8296e4d01341d74c0b0227bd
#
_cell.length_a   1.000
_cell.length_b   1.000
_cell.length_c   1.000
_cell.angle_alpha   90.00
_cell.angle_beta   90.00
_cell.angle_gamma   90.00
#
_symmetry.space_group_name_H-M   'P 1'
#
loop_
_entity.id
_entity.type
_entity.pdbx_description
1 polymer ?
#
loop_
_entity_poly.entity_id
_entity_poly.type
_entity_poly.pdbx_seq_one_letter_code
_entity_poly.pdbx_strand_id
1 'polypeptide(L)'
;MEKRGGGVISTTYKPLEAVYPTMTTEALKELDVGRIAHRDAALFMWATDAHIPDALELYRAWGFRYVTVAFVWSKKTVNGKTVSNLAPWTLKNCELCLMGTRGRMVQYKQKNNIPQLVEAVRTRHSEKPEE
;
A
#
# COMPACT_ATOMS: atom_id res chain seq x y z
N MET A 1 6.56 -16.50 -14.27
CA MET A 1 6.57 -15.96 -14.01
C MET A 1 7.17 -15.30 -13.57
N GLU A 2 7.35 -14.71 -13.47
CA GLU A 2 7.88 -14.04 -13.12
C GLU A 2 8.07 -13.83 -12.09
N LYS A 3 8.29 -13.66 -11.63
CA LYS A 3 8.48 -13.37 -10.77
C LYS A 3 8.67 -12.52 -10.27
N ARG A 4 8.48 -12.19 -9.86
CA ARG A 4 8.66 -11.27 -9.26
C ARG A 4 9.27 -11.45 -8.07
N GLY A 5 10.01 -12.12 -7.84
CA GLY A 5 10.66 -12.56 -6.83
C GLY A 5 10.90 -11.62 -5.79
N GLY A 6 11.67 -11.19 -5.29
CA GLY A 6 11.72 -10.31 -4.18
C GLY A 6 10.54 -9.43 -4.05
N GLY A 7 9.65 -9.56 -4.96
CA GLY A 7 8.46 -8.77 -4.92
C GLY A 7 8.72 -7.32 -5.19
N VAL A 8 7.69 -6.63 -5.52
CA VAL A 8 7.74 -5.20 -5.77
C VAL A 8 6.62 -4.57 -5.00
N ILE A 9 6.93 -3.55 -4.20
CA ILE A 9 5.92 -2.86 -3.42
C ILE A 9 5.27 -1.81 -4.29
N SER A 10 5.02 -2.00 -5.43
CA SER A 10 4.36 -1.05 -6.29
C SER A 10 3.04 -1.64 -6.69
N THR A 11 2.09 -0.80 -6.96
CA THR A 11 0.84 -1.25 -7.50
C THR A 11 0.84 -1.22 -9.01
N THR A 12 1.93 -0.83 -9.63
CA THR A 12 1.98 -0.85 -11.07
C THR A 12 2.02 -2.26 -11.58
N TYR A 13 1.62 -2.46 -12.80
CA TYR A 13 1.74 -3.73 -13.44
C TYR A 13 2.37 -3.50 -14.80
N LYS A 14 2.46 -4.56 -15.58
CA LYS A 14 3.29 -4.64 -16.72
C LYS A 14 3.34 -3.48 -17.62
N PRO A 15 2.27 -2.98 -18.18
CA PRO A 15 2.42 -1.91 -19.14
C PRO A 15 3.07 -0.67 -18.57
N LEU A 16 2.96 -0.48 -17.27
CA LEU A 16 3.50 0.71 -16.66
C LEU A 16 4.96 0.59 -16.33
N GLU A 17 5.50 -0.60 -16.39
CA GLU A 17 6.91 -0.77 -16.12
C GLU A 17 7.77 -0.06 -17.15
N ALA A 18 7.25 0.15 -18.31
CA ALA A 18 7.98 0.90 -19.33
C ALA A 18 8.10 2.37 -18.95
N VAL A 19 7.21 2.84 -18.07
CA VAL A 19 7.18 4.24 -17.69
C VAL A 19 7.85 4.45 -16.35
N TYR A 20 7.64 3.52 -15.42
CA TYR A 20 8.19 3.63 -14.08
C TYR A 20 9.20 2.54 -13.85
N PRO A 21 10.37 2.89 -13.33
CA PRO A 21 11.25 1.85 -12.82
C PRO A 21 10.62 1.27 -11.57
N THR A 22 10.76 -0.04 -11.39
CA THR A 22 10.31 -0.69 -10.18
C THR A 22 11.54 -1.17 -9.43
N MET A 23 11.40 -1.32 -8.13
CA MET A 23 12.49 -1.76 -7.28
C MET A 23 12.06 -3.02 -6.55
N THR A 24 13.00 -3.92 -6.35
CA THR A 24 12.73 -5.10 -5.56
C THR A 24 12.61 -4.71 -4.10
N THR A 25 12.02 -5.61 -3.32
CA THR A 25 11.91 -5.38 -1.89
C THR A 25 13.28 -5.23 -1.25
N GLU A 26 14.25 -6.02 -1.71
CA GLU A 26 15.59 -5.92 -1.14
C GLU A 26 16.20 -4.56 -1.42
N ALA A 27 15.99 -4.03 -2.62
CA ALA A 27 16.51 -2.71 -2.94
C ALA A 27 15.80 -1.63 -2.12
N LEU A 28 14.51 -1.79 -1.89
CA LEU A 28 13.76 -0.83 -1.10
C LEU A 28 14.23 -0.81 0.34
N LYS A 29 14.62 -1.96 0.88
CA LYS A 29 15.13 -2.00 2.23
C LYS A 29 16.40 -1.17 2.39
N GLU A 30 17.16 -1.02 1.31
CA GLU A 30 18.39 -0.26 1.37
C GLU A 30 18.16 1.24 1.42
N LEU A 31 16.96 1.68 1.10
CA LEU A 31 16.66 3.10 1.24
C LEU A 31 16.63 3.46 2.71
N ASP A 32 17.17 4.63 3.01
CA ASP A 32 17.31 5.05 4.40
C ASP A 32 16.11 5.88 4.82
N VAL A 33 14.93 5.28 4.74
CA VAL A 33 13.70 5.98 5.07
C VAL A 33 13.66 6.37 6.53
N GLY A 34 14.16 5.49 7.41
CA GLY A 34 14.15 5.79 8.83
C GLY A 34 14.95 7.02 9.18
N ARG A 35 15.94 7.35 8.35
CA ARG A 35 16.80 8.49 8.63
C ARG A 35 16.15 9.81 8.25
N ILE A 36 15.34 9.80 7.19
CA ILE A 36 14.69 11.03 6.74
C ILE A 36 13.36 11.25 7.41
N ALA A 37 12.84 10.24 8.12
CA ALA A 37 11.57 10.37 8.79
C ALA A 37 11.76 11.00 10.15
N HIS A 38 10.75 11.75 10.59
CA HIS A 38 10.76 12.31 11.93
C HIS A 38 10.78 11.18 12.96
N ARG A 39 11.32 11.48 14.15
CA ARG A 39 11.37 10.48 15.21
C ARG A 39 9.99 9.91 15.51
N ASP A 40 8.97 10.76 15.51
CA ASP A 40 7.59 10.34 15.67
C ASP A 40 6.93 10.48 14.31
N ALA A 41 6.61 9.35 13.69
CA ALA A 41 6.12 9.40 12.32
C ALA A 41 5.17 8.25 12.06
N ALA A 42 4.26 8.46 11.13
CA ALA A 42 3.39 7.42 10.61
C ALA A 42 3.71 7.24 9.12
N LEU A 43 3.75 6.00 8.71
CA LEU A 43 4.02 5.67 7.31
C LEU A 43 2.85 4.86 6.77
N PHE A 44 2.24 5.39 5.72
CA PHE A 44 1.15 4.71 5.05
C PHE A 44 1.67 4.10 3.76
N MET A 45 1.27 2.87 3.49
CA MET A 45 1.82 2.15 2.37
C MET A 45 0.70 1.37 1.68
N TRP A 46 0.47 1.67 0.42
CA TRP A 46 -0.47 0.89 -0.38
C TRP A 46 0.17 -0.42 -0.77
N ALA A 47 -0.56 -1.50 -0.61
CA ALA A 47 -0.04 -2.82 -0.96
C ALA A 47 -1.18 -3.68 -1.46
N THR A 48 -0.91 -4.41 -2.55
CA THR A 48 -1.80 -5.49 -2.94
C THR A 48 -1.57 -6.65 -1.99
N ASP A 49 -2.55 -7.55 -1.91
CA ASP A 49 -2.44 -8.65 -0.96
C ASP A 49 -1.22 -9.53 -1.21
N ALA A 50 -0.79 -9.64 -2.46
CA ALA A 50 0.40 -10.45 -2.76
C ALA A 50 1.66 -9.84 -2.16
N HIS A 51 1.68 -8.53 -1.89
CA HIS A 51 2.86 -7.85 -1.42
C HIS A 51 2.79 -7.44 0.05
N ILE A 52 1.77 -7.93 0.77
CA ILE A 52 1.69 -7.61 2.19
C ILE A 52 2.91 -8.10 2.97
N PRO A 53 3.41 -9.31 2.73
CA PRO A 53 4.61 -9.73 3.46
C PRO A 53 5.79 -8.83 3.20
N ASP A 54 5.95 -8.37 1.95
CA ASP A 54 7.04 -7.47 1.61
C ASP A 54 6.89 -6.14 2.33
N ALA A 55 5.67 -5.63 2.41
CA ALA A 55 5.42 -4.38 3.09
C ALA A 55 5.78 -4.47 4.57
N LEU A 56 5.43 -5.59 5.19
CA LEU A 56 5.75 -5.77 6.60
C LEU A 56 7.26 -5.80 6.82
N GLU A 57 8.00 -6.42 5.89
CA GLU A 57 9.45 -6.41 6.00
C GLU A 57 10.02 -5.01 5.85
N LEU A 58 9.43 -4.21 4.96
CA LEU A 58 9.89 -2.85 4.77
C LEU A 58 9.68 -2.01 6.02
N TYR A 59 8.52 -2.16 6.66
CA TYR A 59 8.30 -1.45 7.91
C TYR A 59 9.41 -1.77 8.91
N ARG A 60 9.73 -3.05 9.04
CA ARG A 60 10.76 -3.45 9.98
C ARG A 60 12.11 -2.89 9.59
N ALA A 61 12.44 -2.97 8.31
CA ALA A 61 13.74 -2.50 7.84
C ALA A 61 13.90 -1.00 8.04
N TRP A 62 12.82 -0.26 7.96
CA TRP A 62 12.87 1.20 8.08
C TRP A 62 12.62 1.69 9.49
N GLY A 63 12.46 0.77 10.45
CA GLY A 63 12.33 1.16 11.85
C GLY A 63 10.92 1.50 12.26
N PHE A 64 9.93 1.07 11.52
CA PHE A 64 8.53 1.30 11.87
C PHE A 64 7.90 0.01 12.39
N ARG A 65 6.87 0.17 13.21
CA ARG A 65 6.09 -0.95 13.70
C ARG A 65 4.75 -0.95 13.00
N TYR A 66 4.41 -2.07 12.38
CA TYR A 66 3.10 -2.19 11.74
C TYR A 66 2.01 -2.10 12.80
N VAL A 67 0.98 -1.31 12.51
CA VAL A 67 -0.10 -1.07 13.45
C VAL A 67 -1.42 -1.65 12.94
N THR A 68 -1.80 -1.31 11.72
CA THR A 68 -3.13 -1.69 11.26
C THR A 68 -3.25 -1.50 9.76
N VAL A 69 -4.33 -2.03 9.21
CA VAL A 69 -4.77 -1.66 7.87
C VAL A 69 -5.59 -0.38 8.06
N ALA A 70 -5.04 0.73 7.59
CA ALA A 70 -5.70 2.01 7.77
C ALA A 70 -6.92 2.14 6.88
N PHE A 71 -6.78 1.74 5.62
CA PHE A 71 -7.87 1.87 4.66
C PHE A 71 -7.95 0.67 3.75
N VAL A 72 -9.17 0.35 3.35
CA VAL A 72 -9.45 -0.66 2.34
C VAL A 72 -10.18 0.06 1.22
N TRP A 73 -9.58 0.09 0.04
CA TRP A 73 -10.17 0.75 -1.11
C TRP A 73 -10.93 -0.28 -1.93
N SER A 74 -12.25 -0.14 -1.93
CA SER A 74 -13.11 -0.95 -2.78
C SER A 74 -13.24 -0.20 -4.12
N LYS A 75 -12.63 -0.76 -5.16
CA LYS A 75 -12.55 -0.07 -6.45
C LYS A 75 -13.89 -0.11 -7.14
N LYS A 76 -14.31 1.03 -7.64
CA LYS A 76 -15.59 1.15 -8.33
C LYS A 76 -15.37 1.58 -9.76
N THR A 77 -16.28 1.16 -10.64
CA THR A 77 -16.34 1.69 -11.99
C THR A 77 -17.09 3.02 -11.96
N VAL A 78 -17.07 3.73 -13.08
CA VAL A 78 -17.80 5.00 -13.17
C VAL A 78 -19.30 4.79 -13.00
N ASN A 79 -19.78 3.57 -13.23
CA ASN A 79 -21.21 3.26 -13.06
C ASN A 79 -21.52 2.77 -11.66
N GLY A 80 -20.56 2.82 -10.75
CA GLY A 80 -20.79 2.44 -9.38
C GLY A 80 -20.69 0.95 -9.09
N LYS A 81 -20.30 0.15 -10.07
CA LYS A 81 -20.14 -1.28 -9.85
C LYS A 81 -18.76 -1.57 -9.30
N THR A 82 -18.66 -2.66 -8.55
CA THR A 82 -17.38 -3.06 -8.00
C THR A 82 -16.49 -3.62 -9.10
N VAL A 83 -15.27 -3.12 -9.17
CA VAL A 83 -14.27 -3.66 -10.08
C VAL A 83 -13.82 -5.02 -9.56
N SER A 84 -13.70 -5.99 -10.45
CA SER A 84 -13.23 -7.32 -10.08
C SER A 84 -12.16 -7.75 -11.07
N ASN A 85 -11.04 -8.21 -10.54
CA ASN A 85 -9.94 -8.72 -11.34
C ASN A 85 -9.77 -10.19 -11.06
N LEU A 86 -9.41 -10.94 -12.08
CA LEU A 86 -9.23 -12.37 -11.93
C LEU A 86 -7.99 -12.65 -11.09
N ALA A 87 -8.11 -13.70 -10.29
CA ALA A 87 -6.99 -14.16 -9.46
C ALA A 87 -7.24 -15.62 -9.13
N PRO A 88 -6.21 -16.35 -8.70
CA PRO A 88 -6.33 -17.79 -8.52
C PRO A 88 -7.37 -18.24 -7.49
N TRP A 89 -7.56 -17.49 -6.43
CA TRP A 89 -8.43 -17.95 -5.35
C TRP A 89 -9.74 -17.19 -5.27
N THR A 90 -9.68 -15.87 -5.29
CA THR A 90 -10.88 -15.06 -5.25
C THR A 90 -10.69 -13.91 -6.22
N LEU A 91 -11.79 -13.34 -6.66
CA LEU A 91 -11.71 -12.11 -7.45
C LEU A 91 -11.19 -11.00 -6.57
N LYS A 92 -10.33 -10.17 -7.12
CA LYS A 92 -9.71 -9.09 -6.36
C LYS A 92 -10.46 -7.79 -6.61
N ASN A 93 -10.92 -7.19 -5.53
CA ASN A 93 -11.75 -5.98 -5.60
C ASN A 93 -11.13 -4.81 -4.84
N CYS A 94 -10.12 -5.06 -4.04
CA CYS A 94 -9.68 -4.09 -3.06
C CYS A 94 -8.18 -3.90 -3.11
N GLU A 95 -7.75 -2.75 -2.63
CA GLU A 95 -6.34 -2.53 -2.28
C GLU A 95 -6.31 -2.05 -0.85
N LEU A 96 -5.23 -2.36 -0.17
CA LEU A 96 -5.08 -2.03 1.24
C LEU A 96 -4.06 -0.93 1.41
N CYS A 97 -4.36 0.00 2.30
CA CYS A 97 -3.38 0.98 2.74
C CYS A 97 -3.00 0.61 4.15
N LEU A 98 -1.76 0.19 4.34
CA LEU A 98 -1.26 -0.23 5.63
C LEU A 98 -0.72 0.97 6.37
N MET A 99 -0.65 0.87 7.67
CA MET A 99 -0.12 1.94 8.50
C MET A 99 0.86 1.37 9.51
N GLY A 100 2.01 1.98 9.58
CA GLY A 100 2.99 1.70 10.62
C GLY A 100 3.39 2.98 11.30
N THR A 101 3.88 2.89 12.51
CA THR A 101 4.29 4.08 13.26
C THR A 101 5.68 3.88 13.84
N ARG A 102 6.30 5.00 14.14
CA ARG A 102 7.55 5.07 14.87
C ARG A 102 7.40 6.17 15.91
N GLY A 103 7.86 5.88 17.13
CA GLY A 103 7.73 6.85 18.20
C GLY A 103 6.30 6.90 18.71
N ARG A 104 5.91 8.04 19.23
CA ARG A 104 4.58 8.22 19.82
C ARG A 104 3.71 9.03 18.90
N MET A 105 2.78 8.37 18.26
CA MET A 105 1.89 9.02 17.30
C MET A 105 0.48 9.22 17.83
N VAL A 106 0.13 8.57 18.94
CA VAL A 106 -1.22 8.72 19.51
C VAL A 106 -1.55 10.17 19.77
N GLN A 107 -0.58 10.93 20.21
CA GLN A 107 -0.80 12.33 20.55
C GLN A 107 -1.17 13.18 19.35
N TYR A 108 -0.91 12.71 18.15
CA TYR A 108 -1.25 13.44 16.93
C TYR A 108 -2.56 13.01 16.31
N LYS A 109 -3.20 12.02 16.92
CA LYS A 109 -4.46 11.52 16.38
C LYS A 109 -5.56 12.52 16.68
N GLN A 110 -6.24 12.97 15.65
CA GLN A 110 -7.28 13.99 15.79
C GLN A 110 -8.67 13.40 15.76
N LYS A 111 -8.83 12.26 15.08
CA LYS A 111 -10.12 11.59 14.98
C LYS A 111 -9.90 10.09 15.06
N ASN A 112 -10.89 9.38 15.55
CA ASN A 112 -10.85 7.92 15.56
C ASN A 112 -12.12 7.32 14.97
N ASN A 113 -12.91 8.13 14.26
CA ASN A 113 -14.14 7.65 13.65
C ASN A 113 -14.11 7.76 12.14
N ILE A 114 -12.92 7.81 11.55
CA ILE A 114 -12.80 7.83 10.09
C ILE A 114 -13.02 6.42 9.59
N PRO A 115 -13.94 6.23 8.63
CA PRO A 115 -14.20 4.88 8.14
C PRO A 115 -12.98 4.29 7.45
N GLN A 116 -12.80 3.00 7.66
CA GLN A 116 -11.71 2.27 7.03
C GLN A 116 -11.99 2.01 5.56
N LEU A 117 -13.25 1.76 5.22
CA LEU A 117 -13.61 1.43 3.85
C LEU A 117 -13.71 2.70 3.03
N VAL A 118 -13.01 2.71 1.91
CA VAL A 118 -13.05 3.80 0.94
C VAL A 118 -13.62 3.24 -0.34
N GLU A 119 -14.72 3.85 -0.81
CA GLU A 119 -15.33 3.46 -2.07
C GLU A 119 -15.11 4.59 -3.05
N ALA A 120 -14.23 4.35 -4.00
CA ALA A 120 -13.88 5.39 -4.94
C ALA A 120 -13.69 4.78 -6.32
N VAL A 121 -13.97 5.60 -7.33
CA VAL A 121 -13.83 5.19 -8.71
C VAL A 121 -12.36 5.04 -9.06
N ARG A 122 -12.04 3.97 -9.77
CA ARG A 122 -10.72 3.79 -10.31
C ARG A 122 -10.65 4.58 -11.61
N THR A 123 -9.92 5.69 -11.59
CA THR A 123 -9.86 6.57 -12.75
C THR A 123 -8.86 6.10 -13.77
N ARG A 124 -7.74 5.57 -13.32
CA ARG A 124 -6.79 4.91 -14.20
C ARG A 124 -6.00 3.92 -13.37
N HIS A 125 -5.33 3.05 -14.09
CA HIS A 125 -4.60 1.98 -13.44
C HIS A 125 -3.56 2.55 -12.48
N SER A 126 -3.49 2.00 -11.32
CA SER A 126 -2.53 2.37 -10.27
C SER A 126 -2.77 3.71 -9.60
N GLU A 127 -3.76 4.45 -10.04
CA GLU A 127 -4.06 5.71 -9.37
C GLU A 127 -4.86 5.44 -8.11
N LYS A 128 -4.42 6.03 -7.00
CA LYS A 128 -5.07 5.83 -5.71
C LYS A 128 -6.09 6.92 -5.45
N PRO A 129 -7.12 6.63 -4.64
CA PRO A 129 -8.10 7.65 -4.32
C PRO A 129 -7.48 8.73 -3.46
N GLU A 130 -8.03 9.93 -3.62
CA GLU A 130 -7.66 11.02 -2.74
C GLU A 130 -8.42 10.91 -1.45
N GLU A 131 -7.78 11.29 -0.37
CA GLU A 131 -8.38 11.29 0.93
C GLU A 131 -8.20 12.61 1.61
#